data_d236c268c4d2d05a3354a8787f326845
#
_entry.id   d236c268c4d2d05a3354a8787f326845
#
_cell.length_a   1.000
_cell.length_b   1.000
_cell.length_c   1.000
_cell.angle_alpha   90.00
_cell.angle_beta   90.00
_cell.angle_gamma   90.00
#
_symmetry.space_group_name_H-M   'P 1'
#
loop_
_entity.id
_entity.type
_entity.pdbx_description
1 polymer ?
#
loop_
_entity_poly.entity_id
_entity_poly.type
_entity_poly.pdbx_seq_one_letter_code
_entity_poly.pdbx_strand_id
1 'polypeptide(L)'
;MFETLSDKLSGSLRKVRGRGRLTEENVSKTLNEVKMALLEADVNFRVVKVFLRSVKSRAVGEEVQGSLTPGQQFIKIVNEELTEMMGGANSGLTEPETAPLVTMLVGLQGSGKTSSAGKLARLYKTEGKRPYLIPADIYRPAAIQQLQVLADTLGISCYPSRTDQNPLDIVQNGLEAAKQEEADAVFIDTAGRLHIDQELMEELSRIKDSVMPHEILFVADAMTGQEAVSVAKGFNDLLDITGVMLTKMDGDARGGAALSIRAITQKPIKFIAVGEKLENLEAFHPERIASRILGMGDMLSLIEKVEDSFSEREALQIQKKLRRNEFTLEDFRGQLRSMRKMGSIKDVIGMLPGMNASSVNDANIDDKKLIHIDAIISSMTIKERINHKLMNGSRRIRIAKGSGTTVSEINRLLKQFIQMRKMMQKLTKVSNPGKAMRMMQDMMPN
;
A
#
# COMPACT_ATOMS: atom_id res chain seq x y z
N MET A 1 8.97 0.35 -0.92
CA MET A 1 8.51 -0.88 -1.63
C MET A 1 9.04 -0.88 -3.05
N PHE A 2 9.77 -1.90 -3.46
CA PHE A 2 10.36 -2.09 -4.81
C PHE A 2 11.36 -1.02 -5.29
N GLU A 3 11.86 -0.14 -4.45
CA GLU A 3 12.69 1.02 -4.88
C GLU A 3 13.94 0.60 -5.65
N THR A 4 14.71 -0.34 -5.10
CA THR A 4 15.94 -0.83 -5.73
C THR A 4 15.66 -1.50 -7.08
N LEU A 5 14.59 -2.31 -7.18
CA LEU A 5 14.19 -2.97 -8.41
C LEU A 5 13.71 -1.96 -9.44
N SER A 6 12.87 -1.00 -9.01
CA SER A 6 12.32 0.05 -9.88
C SER A 6 13.41 0.94 -10.47
N ASP A 7 14.38 1.37 -9.68
CA ASP A 7 15.49 2.20 -10.16
C ASP A 7 16.32 1.49 -11.24
N LYS A 8 16.62 0.20 -11.04
CA LYS A 8 17.40 -0.59 -12.01
C LYS A 8 16.62 -0.87 -13.29
N LEU A 9 15.36 -1.31 -13.17
CA LEU A 9 14.54 -1.62 -14.34
C LEU A 9 14.18 -0.36 -15.13
N SER A 10 13.78 0.71 -14.48
CA SER A 10 13.46 1.97 -15.16
C SER A 10 14.69 2.57 -15.84
N GLY A 11 15.88 2.46 -15.23
CA GLY A 11 17.15 2.88 -15.82
C GLY A 11 17.49 2.10 -17.11
N SER A 12 17.33 0.78 -17.09
CA SER A 12 17.57 -0.09 -18.25
C SER A 12 16.58 0.18 -19.39
N LEU A 13 15.31 0.36 -19.05
CA LEU A 13 14.24 0.58 -20.04
C LEU A 13 14.24 1.99 -20.64
N ARG A 14 14.71 3.02 -19.91
CA ARG A 14 14.90 4.36 -20.48
C ARG A 14 15.84 4.38 -21.68
N LYS A 15 16.87 3.53 -21.68
CA LYS A 15 17.81 3.40 -22.80
C LYS A 15 17.14 2.89 -24.07
N VAL A 16 16.06 2.14 -23.93
CA VAL A 16 15.30 1.56 -25.06
C VAL A 16 14.17 2.50 -25.52
N ARG A 17 13.57 3.26 -24.60
CA ARG A 17 12.42 4.12 -24.87
C ARG A 17 12.63 5.15 -25.97
N GLY A 18 13.87 5.66 -26.15
CA GLY A 18 14.23 6.66 -27.15
C GLY A 18 14.72 6.10 -28.48
N ARG A 19 14.76 4.77 -28.67
CA ARG A 19 15.29 4.17 -29.89
C ARG A 19 14.19 3.91 -30.91
N GLY A 20 14.34 4.47 -32.10
CA GLY A 20 13.40 4.33 -33.22
C GLY A 20 13.41 2.96 -33.89
N ARG A 21 14.38 2.09 -33.60
CA ARG A 21 14.49 0.71 -34.08
C ARG A 21 15.03 -0.20 -32.98
N LEU A 22 14.35 -1.31 -32.69
CA LEU A 22 14.84 -2.38 -31.83
C LEU A 22 15.50 -3.43 -32.74
N THR A 23 16.80 -3.64 -32.52
CA THR A 23 17.51 -4.77 -33.10
C THR A 23 17.48 -5.93 -32.08
N GLU A 24 17.61 -7.16 -32.56
CA GLU A 24 17.69 -8.35 -31.69
C GLU A 24 18.83 -8.24 -30.65
N GLU A 25 19.94 -7.61 -31.04
CA GLU A 25 21.08 -7.31 -30.17
C GLU A 25 20.69 -6.36 -29.02
N ASN A 26 19.99 -5.28 -29.34
CA ASN A 26 19.52 -4.31 -28.34
C ASN A 26 18.51 -4.92 -27.35
N VAL A 27 17.60 -5.75 -27.86
CA VAL A 27 16.63 -6.51 -27.04
C VAL A 27 17.38 -7.46 -26.12
N SER A 28 18.33 -8.24 -26.63
CA SER A 28 19.11 -9.20 -25.86
C SER A 28 19.96 -8.50 -24.76
N LYS A 29 20.55 -7.35 -25.06
CA LYS A 29 21.29 -6.56 -24.07
C LYS A 29 20.39 -6.05 -22.95
N THR A 30 19.24 -5.48 -23.31
CA THR A 30 18.27 -4.98 -22.32
C THR A 30 17.71 -6.12 -21.47
N LEU A 31 17.38 -7.27 -22.07
CA LEU A 31 16.95 -8.45 -21.32
C LEU A 31 18.00 -8.96 -20.34
N ASN A 32 19.28 -8.87 -20.66
CA ASN A 32 20.35 -9.19 -19.71
C ASN A 32 20.40 -8.20 -18.54
N GLU A 33 20.22 -6.89 -18.78
CA GLU A 33 20.13 -5.91 -17.70
C GLU A 33 18.90 -6.18 -16.80
N VAL A 34 17.75 -6.47 -17.40
CA VAL A 34 16.51 -6.86 -16.68
C VAL A 34 16.71 -8.14 -15.88
N LYS A 35 17.37 -9.16 -16.46
CA LYS A 35 17.75 -10.39 -15.76
C LYS A 35 18.55 -10.10 -14.49
N MET A 36 19.58 -9.28 -14.61
CA MET A 36 20.44 -8.94 -13.46
C MET A 36 19.66 -8.19 -12.40
N ALA A 37 18.81 -7.22 -12.79
CA ALA A 37 17.98 -6.48 -11.85
C ALA A 37 17.02 -7.39 -11.07
N LEU A 38 16.36 -8.34 -11.73
CA LEU A 38 15.46 -9.31 -11.09
C LEU A 38 16.22 -10.27 -10.15
N LEU A 39 17.40 -10.75 -10.55
CA LEU A 39 18.22 -11.63 -9.69
C LEU A 39 18.75 -10.89 -8.46
N GLU A 40 19.19 -9.66 -8.62
CA GLU A 40 19.64 -8.81 -7.50
C GLU A 40 18.48 -8.42 -6.57
N ALA A 41 17.26 -8.37 -7.09
CA ALA A 41 16.04 -8.23 -6.31
C ALA A 41 15.61 -9.53 -5.63
N ASP A 42 16.41 -10.57 -5.67
CA ASP A 42 16.13 -11.88 -5.08
C ASP A 42 14.90 -12.58 -5.69
N VAL A 43 14.64 -12.39 -6.98
CA VAL A 43 13.62 -13.15 -7.71
C VAL A 43 14.15 -14.55 -8.04
N ASN A 44 13.31 -15.58 -7.87
CA ASN A 44 13.68 -16.97 -8.14
C ASN A 44 14.19 -17.17 -9.56
N PHE A 45 15.34 -17.80 -9.71
CA PHE A 45 16.01 -18.00 -11.01
C PHE A 45 15.13 -18.68 -12.08
N ARG A 46 14.30 -19.67 -11.68
CA ARG A 46 13.39 -20.35 -12.61
C ARG A 46 12.31 -19.38 -13.13
N VAL A 47 11.79 -18.54 -12.25
CA VAL A 47 10.81 -17.52 -12.58
C VAL A 47 11.40 -16.49 -13.54
N VAL A 48 12.60 -15.98 -13.25
CA VAL A 48 13.33 -15.07 -14.14
C VAL A 48 13.55 -15.67 -15.53
N LYS A 49 13.93 -16.95 -15.60
CA LYS A 49 14.15 -17.64 -16.87
C LYS A 49 12.87 -17.76 -17.71
N VAL A 50 11.75 -18.06 -17.10
CA VAL A 50 10.44 -18.16 -17.78
C VAL A 50 10.04 -16.79 -18.29
N PHE A 51 10.07 -15.77 -17.44
CA PHE A 51 9.78 -14.39 -17.77
C PHE A 51 10.58 -13.88 -18.98
N LEU A 52 11.91 -14.02 -18.94
CA LEU A 52 12.78 -13.56 -20.04
C LEU A 52 12.50 -14.29 -21.36
N ARG A 53 12.15 -15.57 -21.30
CA ARG A 53 11.77 -16.35 -22.49
C ARG A 53 10.48 -15.81 -23.10
N SER A 54 9.47 -15.54 -22.27
CA SER A 54 8.19 -14.99 -22.71
C SER A 54 8.36 -13.60 -23.32
N VAL A 55 9.05 -12.68 -22.63
CA VAL A 55 9.35 -11.34 -23.17
C VAL A 55 10.10 -11.41 -24.49
N LYS A 56 11.13 -12.29 -24.59
CA LYS A 56 11.91 -12.43 -25.84
C LYS A 56 11.05 -12.94 -26.98
N SER A 57 10.23 -13.98 -26.74
CA SER A 57 9.34 -14.54 -27.76
C SER A 57 8.36 -13.53 -28.31
N ARG A 58 7.74 -12.72 -27.44
CA ARG A 58 6.79 -11.68 -27.81
C ARG A 58 7.47 -10.49 -28.51
N ALA A 59 8.61 -10.05 -28.00
CA ALA A 59 9.34 -8.91 -28.56
C ALA A 59 9.90 -9.18 -29.97
N VAL A 60 10.16 -10.43 -30.34
CA VAL A 60 10.66 -10.80 -31.68
C VAL A 60 9.51 -11.15 -32.64
N GLY A 61 8.36 -11.59 -32.13
CA GLY A 61 7.22 -12.07 -32.94
C GLY A 61 6.13 -11.05 -33.23
N GLU A 62 6.07 -9.94 -32.53
CA GLU A 62 5.02 -8.94 -32.74
C GLU A 62 5.46 -7.87 -33.76
N GLU A 63 4.67 -7.72 -34.83
CA GLU A 63 4.72 -6.53 -35.67
C GLU A 63 4.36 -5.30 -34.85
N VAL A 64 5.15 -4.24 -34.98
CA VAL A 64 4.94 -2.97 -34.26
C VAL A 64 3.54 -2.45 -34.57
N GLN A 65 2.65 -2.47 -33.61
CA GLN A 65 1.33 -1.84 -33.76
C GLN A 65 1.52 -0.36 -34.10
N GLY A 66 0.94 0.09 -35.20
CA GLY A 66 1.28 1.31 -35.93
C GLY A 66 1.24 2.68 -35.23
N SER A 67 0.93 2.72 -33.91
CA SER A 67 0.91 3.95 -33.11
C SER A 67 2.01 4.02 -32.05
N LEU A 68 2.73 2.93 -31.75
CA LEU A 68 3.78 2.87 -30.74
C LEU A 68 5.17 2.78 -31.37
N THR A 69 6.15 3.43 -30.73
CA THR A 69 7.56 3.18 -31.09
C THR A 69 7.96 1.77 -30.64
N PRO A 70 8.94 1.12 -31.31
CA PRO A 70 9.44 -0.20 -30.92
C PRO A 70 9.85 -0.28 -29.44
N GLY A 71 10.46 0.80 -28.90
CA GLY A 71 10.83 0.88 -27.50
C GLY A 71 9.62 0.93 -26.55
N GLN A 72 8.54 1.60 -26.95
CA GLN A 72 7.30 1.62 -26.17
C GLN A 72 6.60 0.27 -26.19
N GLN A 73 6.58 -0.41 -27.35
CA GLN A 73 6.05 -1.77 -27.49
C GLN A 73 6.81 -2.76 -26.56
N PHE A 74 8.13 -2.68 -26.53
CA PHE A 74 8.94 -3.52 -25.65
C PHE A 74 8.60 -3.30 -24.16
N ILE A 75 8.47 -2.03 -23.74
CA ILE A 75 8.11 -1.70 -22.36
C ILE A 75 6.69 -2.22 -22.03
N LYS A 76 5.76 -2.12 -22.98
CA LYS A 76 4.41 -2.68 -22.82
C LYS A 76 4.46 -4.18 -22.61
N ILE A 77 5.21 -4.93 -23.43
CA ILE A 77 5.39 -6.37 -23.28
C ILE A 77 5.98 -6.72 -21.91
N VAL A 78 7.02 -6.00 -21.46
CA VAL A 78 7.62 -6.22 -20.13
C VAL A 78 6.61 -5.97 -19.02
N ASN A 79 5.78 -4.92 -19.12
CA ASN A 79 4.74 -4.62 -18.14
C ASN A 79 3.67 -5.72 -18.07
N GLU A 80 3.18 -6.17 -19.21
CA GLU A 80 2.18 -7.24 -19.31
C GLU A 80 2.72 -8.57 -18.75
N GLU A 81 3.96 -8.93 -19.07
CA GLU A 81 4.59 -10.14 -18.54
C GLU A 81 4.86 -10.07 -17.03
N LEU A 82 5.25 -8.89 -16.49
CA LEU A 82 5.36 -8.70 -15.05
C LEU A 82 3.99 -8.82 -14.37
N THR A 83 2.95 -8.24 -14.96
CA THR A 83 1.58 -8.33 -14.46
C THR A 83 1.11 -9.78 -14.42
N GLU A 84 1.30 -10.52 -15.51
CA GLU A 84 0.93 -11.93 -15.61
C GLU A 84 1.70 -12.81 -14.60
N MET A 85 3.00 -12.55 -14.45
CA MET A 85 3.84 -13.26 -13.47
C MET A 85 3.32 -13.08 -12.02
N MET A 86 2.70 -11.94 -11.71
CA MET A 86 2.11 -11.64 -10.41
C MET A 86 0.65 -12.11 -10.28
N GLY A 87 0.03 -12.64 -11.35
CA GLY A 87 -1.31 -13.21 -11.31
C GLY A 87 -2.36 -12.55 -12.20
N GLY A 88 -1.97 -11.58 -13.03
CA GLY A 88 -2.82 -10.93 -14.03
C GLY A 88 -3.78 -9.92 -13.42
N ALA A 89 -4.73 -10.35 -12.60
CA ALA A 89 -5.73 -9.50 -11.97
C ALA A 89 -5.74 -9.62 -10.45
N ASN A 90 -6.35 -8.65 -9.79
CA ASN A 90 -6.62 -8.71 -8.36
C ASN A 90 -7.57 -9.86 -8.04
N SER A 91 -7.30 -10.57 -6.95
CA SER A 91 -8.16 -11.63 -6.41
C SER A 91 -8.48 -11.30 -4.95
N GLY A 92 -9.70 -10.86 -4.68
CA GLY A 92 -10.22 -10.63 -3.33
C GLY A 92 -10.42 -11.91 -2.53
N LEU A 93 -10.97 -11.80 -1.32
CA LEU A 93 -11.47 -12.97 -0.58
C LEU A 93 -12.71 -13.52 -1.27
N THR A 94 -12.88 -14.83 -1.17
CA THR A 94 -14.07 -15.52 -1.69
C THR A 94 -15.30 -15.06 -0.91
N GLU A 95 -16.34 -14.63 -1.59
CA GLU A 95 -17.61 -14.36 -0.95
C GLU A 95 -18.38 -15.68 -0.83
N PRO A 96 -18.69 -16.16 0.41
CA PRO A 96 -19.44 -17.39 0.58
C PRO A 96 -20.94 -17.17 0.28
N GLU A 97 -21.64 -18.22 -0.14
CA GLU A 97 -23.09 -18.17 -0.33
C GLU A 97 -23.86 -17.88 0.97
N THR A 98 -23.30 -18.29 2.09
CA THR A 98 -23.86 -18.08 3.44
C THR A 98 -22.81 -17.57 4.39
N ALA A 99 -23.13 -16.52 5.16
CA ALA A 99 -22.27 -15.99 6.21
C ALA A 99 -22.09 -17.01 7.36
N PRO A 100 -20.97 -16.94 8.07
CA PRO A 100 -19.83 -16.05 7.88
C PRO A 100 -18.80 -16.54 6.85
N LEU A 101 -18.08 -15.61 6.22
CA LEU A 101 -16.82 -15.94 5.58
C LEU A 101 -15.83 -16.42 6.64
N VAL A 102 -15.31 -17.64 6.51
CA VAL A 102 -14.30 -18.18 7.44
C VAL A 102 -12.93 -18.12 6.78
N THR A 103 -12.01 -17.35 7.36
CA THR A 103 -10.63 -17.18 6.90
C THR A 103 -9.65 -17.65 7.95
N MET A 104 -8.83 -18.64 7.60
CA MET A 104 -7.76 -19.18 8.44
C MET A 104 -6.43 -18.55 8.04
N LEU A 105 -5.73 -17.88 8.97
CA LEU A 105 -4.43 -17.28 8.74
C LEU A 105 -3.33 -18.25 9.16
N VAL A 106 -2.46 -18.63 8.22
CA VAL A 106 -1.36 -19.57 8.44
C VAL A 106 -0.01 -18.96 8.06
N GLY A 107 1.09 -19.46 8.61
CA GLY A 107 2.44 -18.97 8.32
C GLY A 107 3.38 -19.07 9.52
N LEU A 108 4.65 -18.72 9.30
CA LEU A 108 5.67 -18.81 10.34
C LEU A 108 5.46 -17.81 11.48
N GLN A 109 6.16 -18.04 12.58
CA GLN A 109 6.23 -17.09 13.69
C GLN A 109 6.83 -15.77 13.23
N GLY A 110 6.26 -14.63 13.65
CA GLY A 110 6.74 -13.31 13.28
C GLY A 110 6.37 -12.84 11.86
N SER A 111 5.66 -13.66 11.08
CA SER A 111 5.17 -13.26 9.73
C SER A 111 4.07 -12.20 9.76
N GLY A 112 3.47 -11.93 10.93
CA GLY A 112 2.45 -10.88 11.09
C GLY A 112 1.00 -11.38 11.04
N LYS A 113 0.71 -12.66 11.30
CA LYS A 113 -0.65 -13.24 11.30
C LYS A 113 -1.63 -12.47 12.19
N THR A 114 -1.29 -12.28 13.46
CA THR A 114 -2.13 -11.56 14.42
C THR A 114 -2.45 -10.14 13.96
N SER A 115 -1.44 -9.40 13.49
CA SER A 115 -1.65 -8.05 12.93
C SER A 115 -2.49 -8.10 11.64
N SER A 116 -2.33 -9.13 10.82
CA SER A 116 -3.10 -9.35 9.59
C SER A 116 -4.57 -9.63 9.88
N ALA A 117 -4.87 -10.44 10.91
CA ALA A 117 -6.24 -10.66 11.38
C ALA A 117 -6.92 -9.33 11.75
N GLY A 118 -6.24 -8.49 12.53
CA GLY A 118 -6.75 -7.16 12.90
C GLY A 118 -6.94 -6.23 11.71
N LYS A 119 -6.03 -6.25 10.73
CA LYS A 119 -6.13 -5.43 9.51
C LYS A 119 -7.31 -5.86 8.62
N LEU A 120 -7.50 -7.17 8.43
CA LEU A 120 -8.63 -7.72 7.68
C LEU A 120 -9.95 -7.41 8.39
N ALA A 121 -10.01 -7.59 9.71
CA ALA A 121 -11.19 -7.26 10.49
C ALA A 121 -11.55 -5.77 10.39
N ARG A 122 -10.53 -4.88 10.45
CA ARG A 122 -10.75 -3.44 10.22
C ARG A 122 -11.31 -3.17 8.82
N LEU A 123 -10.75 -3.79 7.78
CA LEU A 123 -11.24 -3.64 6.40
C LEU A 123 -12.72 -3.99 6.33
N TYR A 124 -13.12 -5.16 6.82
CA TYR A 124 -14.52 -5.60 6.81
C TYR A 124 -15.43 -4.69 7.63
N LYS A 125 -14.96 -4.20 8.78
CA LYS A 125 -15.71 -3.21 9.56
C LYS A 125 -15.93 -1.91 8.81
N THR A 126 -14.94 -1.41 8.06
CA THR A 126 -15.10 -0.19 7.26
C THR A 126 -16.07 -0.36 6.08
N GLU A 127 -16.26 -1.60 5.61
CA GLU A 127 -17.28 -1.98 4.63
C GLU A 127 -18.68 -2.17 5.23
N GLY A 128 -18.83 -1.93 6.55
CA GLY A 128 -20.10 -2.08 7.26
C GLY A 128 -20.45 -3.51 7.65
N LYS A 129 -19.51 -4.45 7.51
CA LYS A 129 -19.66 -5.86 7.91
C LYS A 129 -19.31 -6.04 9.39
N ARG A 130 -19.75 -7.13 9.99
CA ARG A 130 -19.47 -7.54 11.38
C ARG A 130 -18.36 -8.60 11.41
N PRO A 131 -17.08 -8.24 11.56
CA PRO A 131 -16.00 -9.20 11.69
C PRO A 131 -15.92 -9.77 13.11
N TYR A 132 -15.47 -11.03 13.21
CA TYR A 132 -15.23 -11.75 14.45
C TYR A 132 -13.81 -12.32 14.46
N LEU A 133 -13.09 -12.22 15.58
CA LEU A 133 -11.73 -12.70 15.71
C LEU A 133 -11.67 -13.94 16.60
N ILE A 134 -10.89 -14.95 16.18
CA ILE A 134 -10.65 -16.19 16.97
C ILE A 134 -9.14 -16.36 17.18
N PRO A 135 -8.62 -16.07 18.39
CA PRO A 135 -7.21 -16.27 18.73
C PRO A 135 -6.96 -17.74 19.08
N ALA A 136 -6.38 -18.50 18.14
CA ALA A 136 -6.05 -19.91 18.29
C ALA A 136 -4.55 -20.18 18.54
N ASP A 137 -3.69 -19.14 18.64
CA ASP A 137 -2.27 -19.27 19.01
C ASP A 137 -2.11 -19.38 20.54
N ILE A 138 -2.36 -20.54 21.10
CA ILE A 138 -2.26 -20.80 22.54
C ILE A 138 -0.82 -20.87 23.05
N TYR A 139 0.15 -21.12 22.16
CA TYR A 139 1.57 -21.24 22.52
C TYR A 139 2.20 -19.88 22.83
N ARG A 140 1.51 -18.80 22.50
CA ARG A 140 1.95 -17.43 22.73
C ARG A 140 0.86 -16.61 23.45
N PRO A 141 0.85 -16.62 24.80
CA PRO A 141 -0.15 -15.86 25.58
C PRO A 141 -0.27 -14.40 25.16
N ALA A 142 0.85 -13.77 24.78
CA ALA A 142 0.87 -12.41 24.29
C ALA A 142 0.13 -12.23 22.94
N ALA A 143 0.03 -13.26 22.09
CA ALA A 143 -0.71 -13.19 20.82
C ALA A 143 -2.22 -13.14 21.08
N ILE A 144 -2.74 -13.95 22.02
CA ILE A 144 -4.14 -13.90 22.44
C ILE A 144 -4.49 -12.51 22.96
N GLN A 145 -3.67 -11.98 23.88
CA GLN A 145 -3.87 -10.63 24.44
C GLN A 145 -3.79 -9.54 23.37
N GLN A 146 -2.83 -9.66 22.46
CA GLN A 146 -2.68 -8.71 21.35
C GLN A 146 -3.92 -8.69 20.47
N LEU A 147 -4.47 -9.85 20.11
CA LEU A 147 -5.66 -9.92 19.27
C LEU A 147 -6.89 -9.36 19.99
N GLN A 148 -7.01 -9.61 21.30
CA GLN A 148 -8.07 -9.03 22.13
C GLN A 148 -7.98 -7.50 22.18
N VAL A 149 -6.79 -6.93 22.40
CA VAL A 149 -6.57 -5.47 22.39
C VAL A 149 -6.91 -4.86 21.03
N LEU A 150 -6.59 -5.56 19.92
CA LEU A 150 -6.96 -5.13 18.59
C LEU A 150 -8.49 -5.13 18.41
N ALA A 151 -9.18 -6.17 18.89
CA ALA A 151 -10.63 -6.26 18.86
C ALA A 151 -11.29 -5.12 19.65
N ASP A 152 -10.83 -4.86 20.88
CA ASP A 152 -11.30 -3.78 21.74
C ASP A 152 -11.09 -2.40 21.08
N THR A 153 -9.91 -2.18 20.50
CA THR A 153 -9.57 -0.94 19.77
C THR A 153 -10.50 -0.72 18.57
N LEU A 154 -10.82 -1.79 17.87
CA LEU A 154 -11.72 -1.76 16.73
C LEU A 154 -13.20 -1.77 17.14
N GLY A 155 -13.55 -2.11 18.42
CA GLY A 155 -14.92 -2.32 18.87
C GLY A 155 -15.60 -3.42 18.06
N ILE A 156 -14.96 -4.60 17.99
CA ILE A 156 -15.46 -5.82 17.33
C ILE A 156 -15.37 -6.99 18.30
N SER A 157 -16.10 -8.06 18.03
CA SER A 157 -16.12 -9.25 18.86
C SER A 157 -14.85 -10.11 18.68
N CYS A 158 -14.42 -10.72 19.78
CA CYS A 158 -13.30 -11.64 19.83
C CYS A 158 -13.61 -12.81 20.78
N TYR A 159 -13.32 -14.02 20.36
CA TYR A 159 -13.53 -15.20 21.21
C TYR A 159 -12.56 -15.18 22.41
N PRO A 160 -13.04 -15.42 23.65
CA PRO A 160 -12.21 -15.36 24.86
C PRO A 160 -11.38 -16.64 25.04
N SER A 161 -10.33 -16.80 24.23
CA SER A 161 -9.43 -17.97 24.28
C SER A 161 -8.51 -17.94 25.48
N ARG A 162 -8.10 -19.13 25.94
CA ARG A 162 -7.12 -19.33 27.01
C ARG A 162 -6.07 -20.33 26.58
N THR A 163 -4.88 -20.24 27.18
CA THR A 163 -3.71 -21.09 26.85
C THR A 163 -3.85 -22.55 27.30
N ASP A 164 -4.81 -22.86 28.17
CA ASP A 164 -5.12 -24.21 28.67
C ASP A 164 -6.13 -24.96 27.79
N GLN A 165 -6.64 -24.35 26.73
CA GLN A 165 -7.60 -24.94 25.82
C GLN A 165 -6.90 -25.62 24.62
N ASN A 166 -7.61 -26.52 23.94
CA ASN A 166 -7.15 -27.08 22.68
C ASN A 166 -7.44 -26.11 21.51
N PRO A 167 -6.50 -25.85 20.60
CA PRO A 167 -6.74 -24.95 19.44
C PRO A 167 -7.97 -25.33 18.61
N LEU A 168 -8.19 -26.61 18.41
CA LEU A 168 -9.35 -27.11 17.66
C LEU A 168 -10.67 -26.74 18.34
N ASP A 169 -10.75 -26.94 19.68
CA ASP A 169 -11.95 -26.59 20.46
C ASP A 169 -12.19 -25.08 20.47
N ILE A 170 -11.12 -24.28 20.55
CA ILE A 170 -11.20 -22.82 20.44
C ILE A 170 -11.85 -22.41 19.13
N VAL A 171 -11.40 -22.99 18.01
CA VAL A 171 -11.88 -22.62 16.69
C VAL A 171 -13.33 -23.07 16.49
N GLN A 172 -13.69 -24.27 16.91
CA GLN A 172 -15.08 -24.77 16.81
C GLN A 172 -16.06 -23.95 17.62
N ASN A 173 -15.75 -23.75 18.91
CA ASN A 173 -16.61 -22.97 19.83
C ASN A 173 -16.65 -21.48 19.41
N GLY A 174 -15.50 -20.94 18.96
CA GLY A 174 -15.42 -19.58 18.46
C GLY A 174 -16.26 -19.37 17.19
N LEU A 175 -16.33 -20.37 16.31
CA LEU A 175 -17.17 -20.31 15.11
C LEU A 175 -18.66 -20.36 15.46
N GLU A 176 -19.03 -21.19 16.43
CA GLU A 176 -20.42 -21.24 16.96
C GLU A 176 -20.82 -19.90 17.59
N ALA A 177 -19.95 -19.32 18.42
CA ALA A 177 -20.18 -18.00 19.00
C ALA A 177 -20.31 -16.91 17.93
N ALA A 178 -19.45 -16.92 16.92
CA ALA A 178 -19.53 -15.98 15.79
C ALA A 178 -20.86 -16.08 15.02
N LYS A 179 -21.39 -17.29 14.83
CA LYS A 179 -22.69 -17.52 14.20
C LYS A 179 -23.83 -16.99 15.06
N GLN A 180 -23.77 -17.20 16.40
CA GLN A 180 -24.76 -16.66 17.34
C GLN A 180 -24.78 -15.13 17.36
N GLU A 181 -23.63 -14.49 17.16
CA GLU A 181 -23.50 -13.04 17.04
C GLU A 181 -23.77 -12.52 15.62
N GLU A 182 -24.20 -13.42 14.72
CA GLU A 182 -24.48 -13.11 13.30
C GLU A 182 -23.30 -12.40 12.62
N ALA A 183 -22.06 -12.87 12.85
CA ALA A 183 -20.88 -12.32 12.20
C ALA A 183 -20.92 -12.53 10.68
N ASP A 184 -20.46 -11.54 9.92
CA ASP A 184 -20.35 -11.63 8.45
C ASP A 184 -19.04 -12.26 8.01
N ALA A 185 -17.99 -12.13 8.84
CA ALA A 185 -16.66 -12.70 8.59
C ALA A 185 -15.96 -13.13 9.88
N VAL A 186 -15.25 -14.24 9.84
CA VAL A 186 -14.46 -14.79 10.95
C VAL A 186 -13.01 -14.90 10.50
N PHE A 187 -12.08 -14.35 11.28
CA PHE A 187 -10.65 -14.45 11.07
C PHE A 187 -10.00 -15.24 12.18
N ILE A 188 -9.44 -16.40 11.85
CA ILE A 188 -8.80 -17.34 12.79
C ILE A 188 -7.29 -17.07 12.76
N ASP A 189 -6.74 -16.58 13.87
CA ASP A 189 -5.30 -16.40 14.07
C ASP A 189 -4.69 -17.67 14.63
N THR A 190 -4.01 -18.45 13.77
CA THR A 190 -3.44 -19.73 14.16
C THR A 190 -2.01 -19.60 14.69
N ALA A 191 -1.54 -20.63 15.36
CA ALA A 191 -0.16 -20.72 15.81
C ALA A 191 0.83 -20.61 14.64
N GLY A 192 2.04 -20.15 14.94
CA GLY A 192 3.17 -20.16 14.03
C GLY A 192 4.42 -20.62 14.77
N ARG A 193 5.24 -21.44 14.11
CA ARG A 193 6.56 -21.84 14.60
C ARG A 193 7.66 -21.21 13.76
N LEU A 194 8.90 -21.29 14.21
CA LEU A 194 10.06 -20.70 13.51
C LEU A 194 10.32 -21.36 12.15
N HIS A 195 9.95 -22.61 12.00
CA HIS A 195 10.05 -23.39 10.76
C HIS A 195 8.87 -24.35 10.64
N ILE A 196 8.69 -24.90 9.47
CA ILE A 196 7.66 -25.91 9.22
C ILE A 196 8.07 -27.20 9.95
N ASP A 197 7.23 -27.67 10.86
CA ASP A 197 7.37 -28.97 11.52
C ASP A 197 6.07 -29.78 11.40
N GLN A 198 6.17 -31.06 11.68
CA GLN A 198 5.06 -31.98 11.48
C GLN A 198 3.90 -31.69 12.44
N GLU A 199 4.18 -31.37 13.71
CA GLU A 199 3.14 -31.10 14.72
C GLU A 199 2.27 -29.90 14.34
N LEU A 200 2.91 -28.79 13.90
CA LEU A 200 2.20 -27.61 13.43
C LEU A 200 1.31 -27.96 12.23
N MET A 201 1.84 -28.69 11.27
CA MET A 201 1.10 -29.01 10.04
C MET A 201 -0.07 -29.95 10.31
N GLU A 202 0.08 -30.90 11.23
CA GLU A 202 -1.01 -31.77 11.68
C GLU A 202 -2.09 -31.00 12.45
N GLU A 203 -1.71 -30.04 13.30
CA GLU A 203 -2.65 -29.17 14.01
C GLU A 203 -3.46 -28.33 13.01
N LEU A 204 -2.78 -27.66 12.08
CA LEU A 204 -3.42 -26.82 11.06
C LEU A 204 -4.32 -27.64 10.14
N SER A 205 -3.92 -28.87 9.77
CA SER A 205 -4.76 -29.77 8.98
C SER A 205 -6.03 -30.20 9.72
N ARG A 206 -5.91 -30.54 11.01
CA ARG A 206 -7.09 -30.86 11.87
C ARG A 206 -8.06 -29.70 11.97
N ILE A 207 -7.55 -28.48 12.16
CA ILE A 207 -8.39 -27.27 12.17
C ILE A 207 -9.06 -27.09 10.82
N LYS A 208 -8.31 -27.14 9.69
CA LYS A 208 -8.84 -27.05 8.35
C LYS A 208 -9.98 -28.04 8.09
N ASP A 209 -9.74 -29.33 8.40
CA ASP A 209 -10.71 -30.40 8.14
C ASP A 209 -11.98 -30.27 9.00
N SER A 210 -11.85 -29.70 10.21
CA SER A 210 -12.97 -29.52 11.13
C SER A 210 -13.87 -28.33 10.73
N VAL A 211 -13.29 -27.21 10.30
CA VAL A 211 -14.07 -25.97 10.08
C VAL A 211 -14.27 -25.63 8.61
N MET A 212 -13.57 -26.34 7.71
CA MET A 212 -13.64 -26.16 6.25
C MET A 212 -13.64 -24.65 5.87
N PRO A 213 -12.53 -23.94 6.15
CA PRO A 213 -12.48 -22.51 5.91
C PRO A 213 -12.65 -22.21 4.42
N HIS A 214 -13.34 -21.12 4.11
CA HIS A 214 -13.47 -20.63 2.73
C HIS A 214 -12.15 -20.12 2.19
N GLU A 215 -11.30 -19.59 3.11
CA GLU A 215 -9.99 -19.05 2.78
C GLU A 215 -8.94 -19.56 3.76
N ILE A 216 -7.82 -20.02 3.20
CA ILE A 216 -6.58 -20.29 3.93
C ILE A 216 -5.54 -19.31 3.41
N LEU A 217 -5.30 -18.22 4.14
CA LEU A 217 -4.35 -17.19 3.76
C LEU A 217 -2.97 -17.47 4.36
N PHE A 218 -2.01 -17.71 3.51
CA PHE A 218 -0.61 -17.78 3.92
C PHE A 218 -0.05 -16.37 4.13
N VAL A 219 0.32 -16.05 5.35
CA VAL A 219 0.90 -14.76 5.73
C VAL A 219 2.42 -14.87 5.70
N ALA A 220 3.05 -14.14 4.78
CA ALA A 220 4.49 -14.17 4.56
C ALA A 220 5.13 -12.81 4.84
N ASP A 221 6.28 -12.84 5.50
CA ASP A 221 7.17 -11.68 5.64
C ASP A 221 7.94 -11.48 4.34
N ALA A 222 7.67 -10.39 3.63
CA ALA A 222 8.34 -10.11 2.35
C ALA A 222 9.86 -9.89 2.48
N MET A 223 10.33 -9.49 3.66
CA MET A 223 11.75 -9.24 3.90
C MET A 223 12.59 -10.53 3.92
N THR A 224 11.97 -11.71 4.12
CA THR A 224 12.66 -13.01 4.13
C THR A 224 13.00 -13.53 2.73
N GLY A 225 12.56 -12.83 1.67
CA GLY A 225 12.97 -13.13 0.30
C GLY A 225 12.60 -14.55 -0.17
N GLN A 226 13.58 -15.31 -0.66
CA GLN A 226 13.36 -16.68 -1.18
C GLN A 226 12.98 -17.69 -0.11
N GLU A 227 13.27 -17.44 1.17
CA GLU A 227 12.79 -18.27 2.27
C GLU A 227 11.26 -18.25 2.35
N ALA A 228 10.63 -17.05 2.24
CA ALA A 228 9.18 -16.94 2.17
C ALA A 228 8.57 -17.78 1.04
N VAL A 229 9.24 -17.85 -0.12
CA VAL A 229 8.80 -18.64 -1.28
C VAL A 229 8.84 -20.14 -0.98
N SER A 230 9.92 -20.60 -0.36
CA SER A 230 10.09 -22.01 0.01
C SER A 230 9.08 -22.45 1.05
N VAL A 231 8.84 -21.60 2.06
CA VAL A 231 7.84 -21.83 3.11
C VAL A 231 6.43 -21.81 2.51
N ALA A 232 6.11 -20.85 1.66
CA ALA A 232 4.81 -20.78 0.97
C ALA A 232 4.50 -22.07 0.20
N LYS A 233 5.51 -22.62 -0.49
CA LYS A 233 5.37 -23.91 -1.17
C LYS A 233 5.04 -25.04 -0.20
N GLY A 234 5.75 -25.14 0.93
CA GLY A 234 5.49 -26.17 1.95
C GLY A 234 4.07 -26.09 2.53
N PHE A 235 3.59 -24.89 2.88
CA PHE A 235 2.21 -24.68 3.33
C PHE A 235 1.19 -25.02 2.22
N ASN A 236 1.48 -24.65 0.97
CA ASN A 236 0.60 -24.94 -0.14
C ASN A 236 0.47 -26.45 -0.41
N ASP A 237 1.58 -27.17 -0.38
CA ASP A 237 1.60 -28.63 -0.66
C ASP A 237 0.80 -29.42 0.41
N LEU A 238 0.70 -28.93 1.65
CA LEU A 238 0.04 -29.60 2.76
C LEU A 238 -1.39 -29.08 3.04
N LEU A 239 -1.61 -27.80 2.94
CA LEU A 239 -2.90 -27.19 3.30
C LEU A 239 -3.72 -26.72 2.10
N ASP A 240 -3.17 -26.73 0.88
CA ASP A 240 -3.81 -26.16 -0.32
C ASP A 240 -4.31 -24.73 -0.04
N ILE A 241 -3.37 -23.83 0.25
CA ILE A 241 -3.69 -22.42 0.57
C ILE A 241 -4.51 -21.78 -0.57
N THR A 242 -5.42 -20.88 -0.24
CA THR A 242 -6.27 -20.19 -1.24
C THR A 242 -5.68 -18.88 -1.72
N GLY A 243 -4.76 -18.30 -0.96
CA GLY A 243 -4.11 -17.05 -1.29
C GLY A 243 -2.97 -16.70 -0.34
N VAL A 244 -2.27 -15.64 -0.69
CA VAL A 244 -1.11 -15.14 0.04
C VAL A 244 -1.36 -13.69 0.48
N MET A 245 -0.92 -13.36 1.67
CA MET A 245 -0.82 -12.00 2.18
C MET A 245 0.64 -11.69 2.49
N LEU A 246 1.19 -10.65 1.87
CA LEU A 246 2.56 -10.20 2.11
C LEU A 246 2.57 -9.09 3.16
N THR A 247 3.41 -9.24 4.17
CA THR A 247 3.61 -8.25 5.25
C THR A 247 4.97 -7.59 5.14
N LYS A 248 5.15 -6.48 5.86
CA LYS A 248 6.39 -5.70 5.93
C LYS A 248 6.92 -5.23 4.57
N MET A 249 6.00 -4.99 3.63
CA MET A 249 6.33 -4.53 2.29
C MET A 249 6.97 -3.13 2.27
N ASP A 250 6.76 -2.33 3.31
CA ASP A 250 7.41 -1.03 3.53
C ASP A 250 8.92 -1.17 3.75
N GLY A 251 9.39 -2.28 4.37
CA GLY A 251 10.80 -2.61 4.54
C GLY A 251 11.42 -3.35 3.34
N ASP A 252 10.61 -3.87 2.43
CA ASP A 252 11.12 -4.62 1.26
C ASP A 252 11.37 -3.72 0.05
N ALA A 253 12.63 -3.32 -0.12
CA ALA A 253 13.07 -2.56 -1.29
C ALA A 253 13.32 -3.43 -2.53
N ARG A 254 13.44 -4.75 -2.38
CA ARG A 254 13.78 -5.71 -3.46
C ARG A 254 12.54 -6.26 -4.16
N GLY A 255 11.52 -6.71 -3.42
CA GLY A 255 10.27 -7.22 -3.95
C GLY A 255 10.32 -8.62 -4.57
N GLY A 256 11.41 -9.34 -4.41
CA GLY A 256 11.61 -10.66 -5.04
C GLY A 256 10.64 -11.73 -4.56
N ALA A 257 10.22 -11.67 -3.29
CA ALA A 257 9.22 -12.57 -2.73
C ALA A 257 7.88 -12.42 -3.46
N ALA A 258 7.39 -11.19 -3.65
CA ALA A 258 6.12 -10.92 -4.34
C ALA A 258 6.12 -11.49 -5.77
N LEU A 259 7.23 -11.31 -6.51
CA LEU A 259 7.36 -11.81 -7.87
C LEU A 259 7.48 -13.34 -7.95
N SER A 260 8.00 -14.00 -6.91
CA SER A 260 8.30 -15.43 -6.91
C SER A 260 7.18 -16.30 -6.32
N ILE A 261 6.51 -15.85 -5.26
CA ILE A 261 5.51 -16.64 -4.53
C ILE A 261 4.39 -17.10 -5.45
N ARG A 262 3.80 -16.19 -6.22
CA ARG A 262 2.71 -16.52 -7.15
C ARG A 262 3.15 -17.54 -8.20
N ALA A 263 4.34 -17.36 -8.77
CA ALA A 263 4.86 -18.23 -9.80
C ALA A 263 5.16 -19.65 -9.27
N ILE A 264 5.54 -19.79 -8.01
CA ILE A 264 5.89 -21.08 -7.39
C ILE A 264 4.66 -21.78 -6.81
N THR A 265 3.78 -21.07 -6.11
CA THR A 265 2.59 -21.65 -5.45
C THR A 265 1.38 -21.77 -6.37
N GLN A 266 1.35 -21.01 -7.46
CA GLN A 266 0.18 -20.81 -8.32
C GLN A 266 -1.03 -20.21 -7.59
N LYS A 267 -0.84 -19.67 -6.39
CA LYS A 267 -1.88 -19.05 -5.59
C LYS A 267 -1.80 -17.52 -5.67
N PRO A 268 -2.94 -16.80 -5.73
CA PRO A 268 -2.93 -15.35 -5.87
C PRO A 268 -2.39 -14.68 -4.62
N ILE A 269 -1.66 -13.57 -4.81
CA ILE A 269 -1.43 -12.62 -3.73
C ILE A 269 -2.70 -11.77 -3.63
N LYS A 270 -3.36 -11.77 -2.47
CA LYS A 270 -4.63 -11.06 -2.26
C LYS A 270 -4.41 -9.70 -1.63
N PHE A 271 -3.50 -9.63 -0.65
CA PHE A 271 -3.24 -8.41 0.12
C PHE A 271 -1.76 -8.17 0.35
N ILE A 272 -1.42 -6.89 0.55
CA ILE A 272 -0.12 -6.44 1.03
C ILE A 272 -0.29 -5.51 2.24
N ALA A 273 0.55 -5.70 3.25
CA ALA A 273 0.63 -4.80 4.40
C ALA A 273 1.89 -3.92 4.26
N VAL A 274 1.67 -2.60 4.26
CA VAL A 274 2.68 -1.57 3.98
C VAL A 274 2.97 -0.72 5.22
N GLY A 275 3.06 -1.35 6.38
CA GLY A 275 3.35 -0.71 7.67
C GLY A 275 2.61 -1.35 8.84
N GLU A 276 2.90 -0.87 10.04
CA GLU A 276 2.39 -1.45 11.29
C GLU A 276 0.93 -1.08 11.60
N LYS A 277 0.46 0.08 11.16
CA LYS A 277 -0.89 0.57 11.46
C LYS A 277 -1.96 -0.31 10.82
N LEU A 278 -3.13 -0.38 11.46
CA LEU A 278 -4.25 -1.21 10.99
C LEU A 278 -4.80 -0.76 9.63
N GLU A 279 -4.72 0.52 9.30
CA GLU A 279 -5.09 1.06 7.99
C GLU A 279 -4.14 0.70 6.86
N ASN A 280 -2.92 0.24 7.17
CA ASN A 280 -1.90 -0.06 6.17
C ASN A 280 -2.08 -1.49 5.60
N LEU A 281 -3.25 -1.75 5.05
CA LEU A 281 -3.59 -2.93 4.27
C LEU A 281 -4.09 -2.48 2.91
N GLU A 282 -3.50 -3.00 1.85
CA GLU A 282 -3.90 -2.71 0.48
C GLU A 282 -4.23 -4.02 -0.24
N ALA A 283 -5.24 -4.02 -1.10
CA ALA A 283 -5.49 -5.12 -2.03
C ALA A 283 -4.31 -5.19 -3.02
N PHE A 284 -3.91 -6.40 -3.39
CA PHE A 284 -2.80 -6.58 -4.32
C PHE A 284 -3.30 -6.44 -5.76
N HIS A 285 -2.84 -5.41 -6.45
CA HIS A 285 -3.14 -5.16 -7.86
C HIS A 285 -1.90 -5.37 -8.73
N PRO A 286 -1.76 -6.52 -9.41
CA PRO A 286 -0.58 -6.85 -10.23
C PRO A 286 -0.19 -5.76 -11.21
N GLU A 287 -1.16 -5.19 -11.94
CA GLU A 287 -0.93 -4.12 -12.93
C GLU A 287 -0.32 -2.86 -12.32
N ARG A 288 -0.79 -2.45 -11.13
CA ARG A 288 -0.28 -1.26 -10.42
C ARG A 288 1.14 -1.50 -9.93
N ILE A 289 1.40 -2.70 -9.40
CA ILE A 289 2.73 -3.09 -8.94
C ILE A 289 3.71 -3.16 -10.12
N ALA A 290 3.32 -3.78 -11.25
CA ALA A 290 4.14 -3.80 -12.46
C ALA A 290 4.48 -2.39 -12.95
N SER A 291 3.47 -1.51 -13.05
CA SER A 291 3.67 -0.11 -13.45
C SER A 291 4.59 0.65 -12.50
N ARG A 292 4.48 0.42 -11.18
CA ARG A 292 5.35 1.01 -10.15
C ARG A 292 6.80 0.51 -10.29
N ILE A 293 6.99 -0.79 -10.48
CA ILE A 293 8.31 -1.41 -10.72
C ILE A 293 8.98 -0.83 -11.96
N LEU A 294 8.23 -0.52 -13.01
CA LEU A 294 8.76 0.05 -14.27
C LEU A 294 8.94 1.58 -14.22
N GLY A 295 8.69 2.22 -13.07
CA GLY A 295 8.77 3.67 -12.91
C GLY A 295 7.72 4.44 -13.73
N MET A 296 6.62 3.80 -14.08
CA MET A 296 5.50 4.41 -14.83
C MET A 296 4.50 5.12 -13.90
N GLY A 297 4.71 5.00 -12.58
CA GLY A 297 3.82 5.54 -11.55
C GLY A 297 2.59 4.68 -11.31
N ASP A 298 1.82 5.07 -10.31
CA ASP A 298 0.57 4.41 -9.93
C ASP A 298 -0.53 5.45 -9.76
N MET A 299 -1.03 5.95 -10.88
CA MET A 299 -2.07 6.98 -10.91
C MET A 299 -3.40 6.51 -10.33
N LEU A 300 -3.73 5.23 -10.46
CA LEU A 300 -5.00 4.69 -9.93
C LEU A 300 -4.98 4.64 -8.41
N SER A 301 -3.91 4.08 -7.81
CA SER A 301 -3.76 4.11 -6.35
C SER A 301 -3.69 5.53 -5.78
N LEU A 302 -3.10 6.48 -6.52
CA LEU A 302 -3.10 7.88 -6.12
C LEU A 302 -4.52 8.46 -6.14
N ILE A 303 -5.31 8.19 -7.18
CA ILE A 303 -6.70 8.64 -7.28
C ILE A 303 -7.54 8.06 -6.15
N GLU A 304 -7.46 6.75 -5.88
CA GLU A 304 -8.16 6.10 -4.78
C GLU A 304 -7.79 6.69 -3.41
N LYS A 305 -6.49 6.86 -3.13
CA LYS A 305 -6.05 7.52 -1.88
C LYS A 305 -6.55 8.96 -1.75
N VAL A 306 -6.68 9.66 -2.87
CA VAL A 306 -7.28 11.01 -2.90
C VAL A 306 -8.79 10.94 -2.64
N GLU A 307 -9.50 10.01 -3.28
CA GLU A 307 -10.94 9.81 -3.09
C GLU A 307 -11.28 9.40 -1.66
N ASP A 308 -10.54 8.47 -1.06
CA ASP A 308 -10.70 8.07 0.34
C ASP A 308 -10.41 9.20 1.33
N SER A 309 -9.51 10.13 0.97
CA SER A 309 -9.07 11.21 1.86
C SER A 309 -9.88 12.48 1.73
N PHE A 310 -10.57 12.67 0.61
CA PHE A 310 -11.38 13.83 0.31
C PHE A 310 -12.78 13.43 -0.11
N SER A 311 -13.78 13.72 0.73
CA SER A 311 -15.15 13.57 0.27
C SER A 311 -15.40 14.58 -0.87
N GLU A 312 -16.13 14.15 -1.89
CA GLU A 312 -16.52 14.99 -3.04
C GLU A 312 -17.19 16.29 -2.58
N ARG A 313 -17.90 16.24 -1.45
CA ARG A 313 -18.54 17.41 -0.79
C ARG A 313 -17.50 18.41 -0.28
N GLU A 314 -16.40 17.93 0.33
CA GLU A 314 -15.33 18.80 0.84
C GLU A 314 -14.56 19.46 -0.31
N ALA A 315 -14.25 18.70 -1.38
CA ALA A 315 -13.61 19.24 -2.57
C ALA A 315 -14.45 20.34 -3.23
N LEU A 316 -15.75 20.14 -3.38
CA LEU A 316 -16.67 21.14 -3.89
C LEU A 316 -16.80 22.39 -2.98
N GLN A 317 -16.79 22.20 -1.66
CA GLN A 317 -16.81 23.31 -0.70
C GLN A 317 -15.54 24.15 -0.78
N ILE A 318 -14.37 23.51 -0.88
CA ILE A 318 -13.08 24.19 -1.02
C ILE A 318 -13.03 24.96 -2.34
N GLN A 319 -13.48 24.37 -3.44
CA GLN A 319 -13.55 25.04 -4.72
C GLN A 319 -14.47 26.29 -4.66
N LYS A 320 -15.63 26.19 -4.01
CA LYS A 320 -16.54 27.33 -3.78
C LYS A 320 -15.88 28.41 -2.92
N LYS A 321 -15.20 28.05 -1.83
CA LYS A 321 -14.48 28.99 -0.95
C LYS A 321 -13.33 29.69 -1.68
N LEU A 322 -12.58 28.97 -2.53
CA LEU A 322 -11.51 29.54 -3.36
C LEU A 322 -12.05 30.56 -4.37
N ARG A 323 -13.15 30.24 -5.06
CA ARG A 323 -13.81 31.17 -6.00
C ARG A 323 -14.32 32.43 -5.32
N ARG A 324 -14.80 32.30 -4.06
CA ARG A 324 -15.31 33.43 -3.24
C ARG A 324 -14.24 34.18 -2.48
N ASN A 325 -12.96 33.80 -2.59
CA ASN A 325 -11.86 34.36 -1.81
C ASN A 325 -11.99 34.15 -0.28
N GLU A 326 -12.69 33.11 0.13
CA GLU A 326 -13.01 32.76 1.53
C GLU A 326 -12.09 31.66 2.09
N PHE A 327 -11.06 31.21 1.35
CA PHE A 327 -10.11 30.21 1.81
C PHE A 327 -9.25 30.74 2.96
N THR A 328 -9.29 30.06 4.10
CA THR A 328 -8.72 30.47 5.38
C THR A 328 -7.54 29.61 5.80
N LEU A 329 -6.81 30.01 6.87
CA LEU A 329 -5.78 29.18 7.49
C LEU A 329 -6.38 27.93 8.17
N GLU A 330 -7.65 27.94 8.60
CA GLU A 330 -8.33 26.75 9.11
C GLU A 330 -8.59 25.73 7.99
N ASP A 331 -9.02 26.20 6.81
CA ASP A 331 -9.17 25.32 5.64
C ASP A 331 -7.82 24.74 5.21
N PHE A 332 -6.76 25.56 5.23
CA PHE A 332 -5.40 25.11 4.93
C PHE A 332 -4.91 24.04 5.92
N ARG A 333 -5.20 24.23 7.22
CA ARG A 333 -4.91 23.23 8.26
C ARG A 333 -5.67 21.92 8.03
N GLY A 334 -6.95 22.00 7.65
CA GLY A 334 -7.75 20.84 7.26
C GLY A 334 -7.10 20.06 6.13
N GLN A 335 -6.65 20.77 5.08
CA GLN A 335 -5.95 20.17 3.94
C GLN A 335 -4.64 19.47 4.36
N LEU A 336 -3.82 20.11 5.18
CA LEU A 336 -2.57 19.52 5.68
C LEU A 336 -2.84 18.23 6.48
N ARG A 337 -3.91 18.19 7.27
CA ARG A 337 -4.29 16.99 8.03
C ARG A 337 -4.80 15.88 7.15
N SER A 338 -5.58 16.19 6.13
CA SER A 338 -6.03 15.22 5.13
C SER A 338 -4.84 14.65 4.35
N MET A 339 -3.89 15.48 3.91
CA MET A 339 -2.65 15.03 3.27
C MET A 339 -1.84 14.07 4.16
N ARG A 340 -1.76 14.34 5.46
CA ARG A 340 -1.06 13.43 6.40
C ARG A 340 -1.76 12.07 6.57
N LYS A 341 -3.07 11.98 6.36
CA LYS A 341 -3.82 10.72 6.37
C LYS A 341 -3.51 9.86 5.13
N MET A 342 -3.09 10.47 4.02
CA MET A 342 -2.73 9.77 2.78
C MET A 342 -1.39 9.01 2.85
N GLY A 343 -0.64 9.16 3.93
CA GLY A 343 0.71 8.61 4.10
C GLY A 343 1.80 9.68 4.03
N SER A 344 3.07 9.26 3.87
CA SER A 344 4.17 10.22 3.73
C SER A 344 4.08 10.92 2.36
N ILE A 345 4.50 12.20 2.30
CA ILE A 345 4.56 12.93 1.02
C ILE A 345 5.48 12.20 0.02
N LYS A 346 6.49 11.49 0.52
CA LYS A 346 7.37 10.65 -0.32
C LYS A 346 6.60 9.53 -1.01
N ASP A 347 5.66 8.89 -0.32
CA ASP A 347 4.83 7.82 -0.88
C ASP A 347 3.92 8.35 -2.00
N VAL A 348 3.32 9.53 -1.78
CA VAL A 348 2.44 10.19 -2.77
C VAL A 348 3.24 10.61 -4.01
N ILE A 349 4.45 11.18 -3.84
CA ILE A 349 5.30 11.56 -4.97
C ILE A 349 5.82 10.33 -5.72
N GLY A 350 6.13 9.24 -5.02
CA GLY A 350 6.54 7.96 -5.63
C GLY A 350 5.47 7.32 -6.53
N MET A 351 4.20 7.73 -6.39
CA MET A 351 3.09 7.28 -7.27
C MET A 351 2.97 8.08 -8.58
N LEU A 352 3.65 9.23 -8.68
CA LEU A 352 3.61 10.06 -9.89
C LEU A 352 4.50 9.50 -11.00
N PRO A 353 4.04 9.44 -12.25
CA PRO A 353 4.84 8.96 -13.38
C PRO A 353 6.12 9.76 -13.58
N GLY A 354 7.26 9.07 -13.64
CA GLY A 354 8.56 9.69 -13.90
C GLY A 354 9.24 10.34 -12.70
N MET A 355 8.65 10.27 -11.49
CA MET A 355 9.28 10.69 -10.25
C MET A 355 9.64 9.46 -9.41
N ASN A 356 10.91 9.24 -9.15
CA ASN A 356 11.39 8.17 -8.26
C ASN A 356 11.57 8.73 -6.85
N ALA A 357 11.44 7.89 -5.82
CA ALA A 357 11.68 8.26 -4.42
C ALA A 357 13.09 8.84 -4.20
N SER A 358 14.08 8.43 -4.98
CA SER A 358 15.42 8.98 -4.99
C SER A 358 15.50 10.45 -5.46
N SER A 359 14.63 10.86 -6.37
CA SER A 359 14.52 12.26 -6.84
C SER A 359 13.94 13.20 -5.75
N VAL A 360 13.28 12.63 -4.73
CA VAL A 360 12.65 13.36 -3.61
C VAL A 360 13.63 13.61 -2.47
N ASN A 361 14.74 12.86 -2.40
CA ASN A 361 15.77 13.10 -1.38
C ASN A 361 16.49 14.46 -1.58
N ASP A 362 16.49 15.01 -2.80
CA ASP A 362 16.99 16.36 -3.09
C ASP A 362 15.95 17.47 -2.77
N ALA A 363 14.65 17.15 -2.81
CA ALA A 363 13.60 18.04 -2.35
C ALA A 363 13.42 17.83 -0.83
N ASN A 364 14.11 18.62 -0.04
CA ASN A 364 14.14 18.63 1.44
C ASN A 364 12.74 18.83 2.06
N ILE A 365 11.79 17.92 1.77
CA ILE A 365 10.43 17.89 2.32
C ILE A 365 10.52 17.18 3.66
N ASP A 366 10.78 17.96 4.69
CA ASP A 366 10.90 17.51 6.06
C ASP A 366 9.50 17.44 6.69
N ASP A 367 9.04 16.23 7.04
CA ASP A 367 7.78 16.01 7.78
C ASP A 367 7.72 16.85 9.06
N LYS A 368 8.87 17.17 9.65
CA LYS A 368 8.98 18.10 10.79
C LYS A 368 8.47 19.50 10.43
N LYS A 369 8.67 19.95 9.19
CA LYS A 369 8.15 21.29 8.76
C LYS A 369 6.62 21.32 8.73
N LEU A 370 5.97 20.21 8.35
CA LEU A 370 4.50 20.13 8.38
C LEU A 370 3.96 20.11 9.80
N ILE A 371 4.65 19.43 10.72
CA ILE A 371 4.32 19.43 12.15
C ILE A 371 4.43 20.85 12.72
N HIS A 372 5.49 21.58 12.38
CA HIS A 372 5.66 22.97 12.80
C HIS A 372 4.56 23.89 12.25
N ILE A 373 4.15 23.70 10.98
CA ILE A 373 3.05 24.47 10.39
C ILE A 373 1.73 24.21 11.13
N ASP A 374 1.40 22.92 11.40
CA ASP A 374 0.18 22.59 12.16
C ASP A 374 0.24 23.15 13.60
N ALA A 375 1.40 23.11 14.25
CA ALA A 375 1.61 23.69 15.57
C ALA A 375 1.40 25.21 15.59
N ILE A 376 1.95 25.94 14.58
CA ILE A 376 1.75 27.37 14.44
C ILE A 376 0.26 27.70 14.28
N ILE A 377 -0.45 27.01 13.35
CA ILE A 377 -1.87 27.27 13.11
C ILE A 377 -2.71 26.87 14.33
N SER A 378 -2.35 25.78 15.03
CA SER A 378 -3.02 25.32 16.26
C SER A 378 -2.90 26.33 17.40
N SER A 379 -1.79 27.06 17.48
CA SER A 379 -1.55 28.11 18.49
C SER A 379 -2.28 29.44 18.19
N MET A 380 -2.93 29.56 17.03
CA MET A 380 -3.78 30.67 16.67
C MET A 380 -5.19 30.52 17.26
N THR A 381 -5.85 31.61 17.61
CA THR A 381 -7.29 31.59 17.90
C THR A 381 -8.13 31.34 16.64
N ILE A 382 -9.36 30.86 16.78
CA ILE A 382 -10.27 30.63 15.63
C ILE A 382 -10.43 31.89 14.77
N LYS A 383 -10.56 33.09 15.42
CA LYS A 383 -10.66 34.38 14.71
C LYS A 383 -9.41 34.68 13.87
N GLU A 384 -8.25 34.35 14.37
CA GLU A 384 -6.95 34.57 13.69
C GLU A 384 -6.78 33.57 12.51
N ARG A 385 -7.24 32.35 12.66
CA ARG A 385 -7.22 31.33 11.58
C ARG A 385 -8.18 31.69 10.43
N ILE A 386 -9.35 32.25 10.76
CA ILE A 386 -10.32 32.68 9.74
C ILE A 386 -9.83 33.99 9.07
N ASN A 387 -9.26 34.93 9.82
CA ASN A 387 -8.81 36.20 9.29
C ASN A 387 -7.33 36.47 9.61
N HIS A 388 -6.44 36.07 8.70
CA HIS A 388 -5.00 36.29 8.84
C HIS A 388 -4.57 37.76 8.89
N LYS A 389 -5.43 38.71 8.49
CA LYS A 389 -5.12 40.15 8.58
C LYS A 389 -5.07 40.65 10.03
N LEU A 390 -5.63 39.91 10.99
CA LEU A 390 -5.58 40.26 12.41
C LEU A 390 -4.19 40.06 13.03
N MET A 391 -3.22 39.48 12.30
CA MET A 391 -1.88 39.14 12.78
C MET A 391 -0.99 40.37 12.94
N ASN A 392 -0.98 40.95 14.13
CA ASN A 392 -0.04 42.00 14.55
C ASN A 392 1.21 41.40 15.26
N GLY A 393 2.17 42.26 15.63
CA GLY A 393 3.43 41.84 16.25
C GLY A 393 3.25 41.06 17.56
N SER A 394 2.39 41.55 18.48
CA SER A 394 2.17 40.89 19.77
C SER A 394 1.52 39.50 19.62
N ARG A 395 0.59 39.35 18.68
CA ARG A 395 -0.03 38.04 18.36
C ARG A 395 0.97 37.05 17.79
N ARG A 396 1.86 37.51 16.89
CA ARG A 396 2.94 36.66 16.35
C ARG A 396 3.89 36.17 17.44
N ILE A 397 4.26 37.03 18.40
CA ILE A 397 5.10 36.62 19.53
C ILE A 397 4.39 35.59 20.41
N ARG A 398 3.10 35.79 20.72
CA ARG A 398 2.29 34.84 21.50
C ARG A 398 2.20 33.45 20.78
N ILE A 399 1.95 33.47 19.48
CA ILE A 399 1.84 32.26 18.67
C ILE A 399 3.19 31.55 18.59
N ALA A 400 4.29 32.26 18.38
CA ALA A 400 5.65 31.73 18.38
C ALA A 400 5.96 30.98 19.69
N LYS A 401 5.63 31.60 20.84
CA LYS A 401 5.81 31.00 22.16
C LYS A 401 4.93 29.77 22.34
N GLY A 402 3.68 29.78 21.87
CA GLY A 402 2.73 28.67 22.01
C GLY A 402 3.03 27.48 21.08
N SER A 403 3.65 27.72 19.93
CA SER A 403 3.99 26.68 18.94
C SER A 403 5.42 26.15 19.05
N GLY A 404 6.26 26.75 19.91
CA GLY A 404 7.68 26.40 19.99
C GLY A 404 8.48 26.81 18.74
N THR A 405 7.99 27.80 17.99
CA THR A 405 8.60 28.29 16.74
C THR A 405 9.02 29.75 16.84
N THR A 406 9.60 30.29 15.78
CA THR A 406 10.05 31.71 15.74
C THR A 406 9.04 32.60 15.02
N VAL A 407 9.09 33.92 15.33
CA VAL A 407 8.29 34.90 14.60
C VAL A 407 8.62 34.93 13.11
N SER A 408 9.86 34.66 12.75
CA SER A 408 10.30 34.53 11.35
C SER A 408 9.58 33.38 10.60
N GLU A 409 9.41 32.23 11.24
CA GLU A 409 8.67 31.09 10.67
C GLU A 409 7.20 31.43 10.48
N ILE A 410 6.57 32.12 11.44
CA ILE A 410 5.18 32.59 11.29
C ILE A 410 5.05 33.54 10.11
N ASN A 411 5.98 34.49 9.96
CA ASN A 411 5.98 35.44 8.84
C ASN A 411 6.12 34.71 7.50
N ARG A 412 7.01 33.71 7.43
CA ARG A 412 7.21 32.87 6.25
C ARG A 412 5.93 32.10 5.90
N LEU A 413 5.29 31.46 6.89
CA LEU A 413 4.03 30.74 6.70
C LEU A 413 2.93 31.67 6.16
N LEU A 414 2.74 32.84 6.75
CA LEU A 414 1.72 33.80 6.30
C LEU A 414 2.00 34.29 4.87
N LYS A 415 3.26 34.54 4.53
CA LYS A 415 3.67 34.92 3.16
C LYS A 415 3.36 33.82 2.16
N GLN A 416 3.74 32.59 2.47
CA GLN A 416 3.48 31.41 1.64
C GLN A 416 1.97 31.16 1.48
N PHE A 417 1.20 31.23 2.55
CA PHE A 417 -0.25 31.10 2.51
C PHE A 417 -0.91 32.14 1.58
N ILE A 418 -0.51 33.40 1.67
CA ILE A 418 -1.05 34.48 0.81
C ILE A 418 -0.67 34.25 -0.66
N GLN A 419 0.56 33.82 -0.93
CA GLN A 419 1.02 33.52 -2.29
C GLN A 419 0.25 32.32 -2.89
N MET A 420 0.14 31.22 -2.13
CA MET A 420 -0.63 30.04 -2.51
C MET A 420 -2.10 30.40 -2.83
N ARG A 421 -2.76 31.17 -1.95
CA ARG A 421 -4.14 31.60 -2.15
C ARG A 421 -4.32 32.40 -3.43
N LYS A 422 -3.39 33.33 -3.73
CA LYS A 422 -3.39 34.11 -4.99
C LYS A 422 -3.20 33.20 -6.22
N MET A 423 -2.31 32.21 -6.12
CA MET A 423 -2.07 31.24 -7.21
C MET A 423 -3.30 30.39 -7.48
N MET A 424 -3.91 29.81 -6.45
CA MET A 424 -5.13 28.99 -6.57
C MET A 424 -6.30 29.81 -7.17
N GLN A 425 -6.43 31.09 -6.82
CA GLN A 425 -7.43 31.96 -7.42
C GLN A 425 -7.21 32.22 -8.92
N LYS A 426 -5.95 32.32 -9.37
CA LYS A 426 -5.65 32.42 -10.79
C LYS A 426 -6.03 31.16 -11.55
N LEU A 427 -5.73 29.99 -10.98
CA LEU A 427 -6.04 28.68 -11.56
C LEU A 427 -7.55 28.42 -11.66
N THR A 428 -8.33 28.80 -10.65
CA THR A 428 -9.80 28.62 -10.66
C THR A 428 -10.54 29.54 -11.65
N LYS A 429 -9.87 30.56 -12.20
CA LYS A 429 -10.42 31.45 -13.25
C LYS A 429 -10.11 30.97 -14.68
N VAL A 430 -9.24 29.98 -14.83
CA VAL A 430 -8.86 29.44 -16.14
C VAL A 430 -9.78 28.27 -16.48
N SER A 431 -10.67 28.45 -17.45
CA SER A 431 -11.68 27.46 -17.88
C SER A 431 -11.13 26.29 -18.70
N ASN A 432 -9.83 26.29 -19.05
CA ASN A 432 -9.23 25.27 -19.91
C ASN A 432 -8.13 24.50 -19.16
N PRO A 433 -8.29 23.17 -18.92
CA PRO A 433 -7.32 22.36 -18.18
C PRO A 433 -5.89 22.39 -18.78
N GLY A 434 -5.75 22.45 -20.10
CA GLY A 434 -4.44 22.49 -20.78
C GLY A 434 -3.70 23.82 -20.58
N LYS A 435 -4.41 24.94 -20.44
CA LYS A 435 -3.81 26.24 -20.07
C LYS A 435 -3.41 26.31 -18.61
N ALA A 436 -4.20 25.68 -17.70
CA ALA A 436 -3.90 25.60 -16.29
C ALA A 436 -2.60 24.81 -16.05
N MET A 437 -2.40 23.71 -16.77
CA MET A 437 -1.21 22.85 -16.65
C MET A 437 0.07 23.53 -17.17
N ARG A 438 0.02 24.28 -18.27
CA ARG A 438 1.15 25.10 -18.75
C ARG A 438 1.50 26.22 -17.78
N MET A 439 0.51 26.91 -17.20
CA MET A 439 0.75 27.92 -16.16
C MET A 439 1.37 27.35 -14.90
N MET A 440 1.07 26.10 -14.53
CA MET A 440 1.75 25.42 -13.41
C MET A 440 3.22 25.14 -13.73
N GLN A 441 3.55 24.67 -14.94
CA GLN A 441 4.93 24.41 -15.34
C GLN A 441 5.78 25.69 -15.39
N ASP A 442 5.25 26.79 -15.90
CA ASP A 442 5.95 28.08 -15.98
C ASP A 442 6.14 28.78 -14.60
N MET A 443 5.47 28.31 -13.54
CA MET A 443 5.49 28.92 -12.21
C MET A 443 6.29 28.11 -11.19
N MET A 444 6.82 26.92 -11.54
CA MET A 444 7.78 26.18 -10.71
C MET A 444 9.16 26.82 -10.88
N PRO A 445 9.81 27.28 -9.79
CA PRO A 445 11.19 27.73 -9.87
C PRO A 445 12.10 26.55 -10.23
N ASN A 446 13.01 26.77 -11.19
CA ASN A 446 14.12 25.87 -11.50
C ASN A 446 15.00 25.63 -10.28
#